data_9e85d6b5b0d0615ca87cc485f6c409d2
#
_entry.id   9e85d6b5b0d0615ca87cc485f6c409d2
#
_cell.length_a   1.000
_cell.length_b   1.000
_cell.length_c   1.000
_cell.angle_alpha   90.00
_cell.angle_beta   90.00
_cell.angle_gamma   90.00
#
_symmetry.space_group_name_H-M   'P 1'
#
loop_
_entity.id
_entity.type
_entity.pdbx_description
1 polymer ?
#
loop_
_entity_poly.entity_id
_entity_poly.type
_entity_poly.pdbx_seq_one_letter_code
_entity_poly.pdbx_strand_id
1 'polypeptide(L)'
;MTRLLLAFAVCISVFATTALAQESKTPEGDKPTIFTRAPCDPLPDMLETIAKYKEDLLFIGDGMTFSAQTGRPNNGGMMFFVNQDTGTWSMLQLFGDGMSCMIMNGKSFKPFTGPSYFANTP
;
A
#
# COMPACT_ATOMS: atom_id res chain seq x y z
N MET A 1 6.91 -85.91 -5.01
CA MET A 1 7.34 -84.72 -5.78
C MET A 1 6.25 -83.66 -5.65
N THR A 2 6.41 -82.77 -4.69
CA THR A 2 5.41 -81.79 -4.26
C THR A 2 5.74 -80.43 -4.88
N ARG A 3 4.90 -79.93 -5.77
CA ARG A 3 5.04 -78.60 -6.38
C ARG A 3 4.37 -77.59 -5.44
N LEU A 4 5.20 -76.75 -4.83
CA LEU A 4 4.75 -75.64 -4.01
C LEU A 4 4.52 -74.42 -4.93
N LEU A 5 3.25 -74.03 -5.10
CA LEU A 5 2.85 -72.82 -5.78
C LEU A 5 2.79 -71.65 -4.80
N LEU A 6 3.77 -70.77 -4.88
CA LEU A 6 3.77 -69.50 -4.17
C LEU A 6 2.89 -68.52 -4.92
N ALA A 7 1.74 -68.18 -4.35
CA ALA A 7 0.91 -67.08 -4.79
C ALA A 7 1.43 -65.77 -4.24
N PHE A 8 2.00 -64.89 -5.07
CA PHE A 8 2.40 -63.53 -4.72
C PHE A 8 1.13 -62.64 -4.80
N ALA A 9 0.57 -62.31 -3.67
CA ALA A 9 -0.47 -61.31 -3.55
C ALA A 9 0.18 -59.91 -3.55
N VAL A 10 0.11 -59.20 -4.69
CA VAL A 10 0.52 -57.81 -4.79
C VAL A 10 -0.61 -56.95 -4.25
N CYS A 11 -0.46 -56.46 -3.02
CA CYS A 11 -1.31 -55.42 -2.46
C CYS A 11 -0.93 -54.05 -3.07
N ILE A 12 -1.67 -53.60 -4.05
CA ILE A 12 -1.59 -52.24 -4.57
C ILE A 12 -2.36 -51.35 -3.61
N SER A 13 -1.63 -50.70 -2.71
CA SER A 13 -2.16 -49.65 -1.82
C SER A 13 -2.35 -48.37 -2.65
N VAL A 14 -3.56 -48.11 -3.07
CA VAL A 14 -3.95 -46.82 -3.68
C VAL A 14 -3.99 -45.81 -2.54
N PHE A 15 -2.89 -45.04 -2.38
CA PHE A 15 -2.92 -43.84 -1.56
C PHE A 15 -3.76 -42.78 -2.28
N ALA A 16 -5.03 -42.68 -1.92
CA ALA A 16 -5.86 -41.54 -2.27
C ALA A 16 -5.31 -40.33 -1.47
N THR A 17 -4.44 -39.54 -2.09
CA THR A 17 -4.08 -38.21 -1.59
C THR A 17 -5.31 -37.33 -1.76
N THR A 18 -6.13 -37.20 -0.73
CA THR A 18 -7.10 -36.13 -0.62
C THR A 18 -6.30 -34.82 -0.51
N ALA A 19 -6.12 -34.13 -1.62
CA ALA A 19 -5.72 -32.75 -1.61
C ALA A 19 -6.82 -31.98 -0.86
N LEU A 20 -6.59 -31.71 0.42
CA LEU A 20 -7.34 -30.71 1.16
C LEU A 20 -7.05 -29.38 0.46
N ALA A 21 -7.95 -28.96 -0.42
CA ALA A 21 -8.00 -27.58 -0.87
C ALA A 21 -8.15 -26.75 0.39
N GLN A 22 -7.06 -26.14 0.82
CA GLN A 22 -7.06 -25.17 1.89
C GLN A 22 -7.83 -23.98 1.32
N GLU A 23 -9.12 -23.95 1.58
CA GLU A 23 -9.99 -22.81 1.31
C GLU A 23 -9.37 -21.65 2.11
N SER A 24 -8.67 -20.78 1.40
CA SER A 24 -8.14 -19.55 1.95
C SER A 24 -9.34 -18.72 2.38
N LYS A 25 -9.76 -18.92 3.63
CA LYS A 25 -10.81 -18.14 4.26
C LYS A 25 -10.26 -16.73 4.38
N THR A 26 -10.61 -15.87 3.44
CA THR A 26 -10.36 -14.42 3.56
C THR A 26 -10.99 -14.00 4.89
N PRO A 27 -10.22 -13.40 5.81
CA PRO A 27 -10.79 -12.94 7.08
C PRO A 27 -11.96 -12.01 6.76
N GLU A 28 -13.12 -12.36 7.28
CA GLU A 28 -14.33 -11.54 7.18
C GLU A 28 -14.03 -10.21 7.89
N GLY A 29 -13.81 -9.14 7.10
CA GLY A 29 -13.52 -7.81 7.62
C GLY A 29 -12.30 -7.10 7.05
N ASP A 30 -11.49 -7.74 6.18
CA ASP A 30 -10.39 -7.05 5.52
C ASP A 30 -10.94 -6.04 4.51
N LYS A 31 -10.83 -4.76 4.88
CA LYS A 31 -11.14 -3.65 3.97
C LYS A 31 -10.14 -3.70 2.80
N PRO A 32 -10.59 -3.42 1.58
CA PRO A 32 -9.68 -3.32 0.45
C PRO A 32 -8.53 -2.36 0.77
N THR A 33 -7.30 -2.84 0.62
CA THR A 33 -6.09 -2.05 0.88
C THR A 33 -5.32 -1.93 -0.42
N ILE A 34 -4.85 -0.72 -0.73
CA ILE A 34 -3.95 -0.48 -1.85
C ILE A 34 -2.55 -0.18 -1.33
N PHE A 35 -1.55 -0.70 -2.05
CA PHE A 35 -0.15 -0.35 -1.82
C PHE A 35 0.38 0.38 -3.04
N THR A 36 1.02 1.51 -2.82
CA THR A 36 1.61 2.32 -3.89
C THR A 36 3.12 2.39 -3.71
N ARG A 37 3.84 2.53 -4.83
CA ARG A 37 5.27 2.84 -4.80
C ARG A 37 5.43 4.35 -4.91
N ALA A 38 6.14 4.92 -3.95
CA ALA A 38 6.47 6.34 -3.93
C ALA A 38 7.97 6.53 -4.19
N PRO A 39 8.38 7.48 -5.04
CA PRO A 39 9.79 7.87 -5.13
C PRO A 39 10.22 8.54 -3.83
N CYS A 40 11.41 8.18 -3.35
CA CYS A 40 11.98 8.72 -2.12
C CYS A 40 13.38 9.24 -2.39
N ASP A 41 13.67 10.42 -1.87
CA ASP A 41 14.96 11.09 -1.96
C ASP A 41 15.23 11.86 -0.66
N PRO A 42 16.47 12.28 -0.40
CA PRO A 42 16.75 13.27 0.64
C PRO A 42 15.84 14.49 0.48
N LEU A 43 15.35 15.03 1.58
CA LEU A 43 14.38 16.15 1.54
C LEU A 43 14.85 17.34 0.68
N PRO A 44 16.12 17.78 0.70
CA PRO A 44 16.58 18.88 -0.15
C PRO A 44 16.38 18.59 -1.65
N ASP A 45 16.67 17.38 -2.11
CA ASP A 45 16.56 16.97 -3.52
C ASP A 45 15.08 16.92 -3.95
N MET A 46 14.22 16.45 -3.05
CA MET A 46 12.78 16.42 -3.28
C MET A 46 12.21 17.83 -3.37
N LEU A 47 12.65 18.75 -2.51
CA LEU A 47 12.23 20.15 -2.56
C LEU A 47 12.70 20.85 -3.84
N GLU A 48 13.89 20.53 -4.35
CA GLU A 48 14.35 21.03 -5.65
C GLU A 48 13.41 20.56 -6.80
N THR A 49 12.95 19.32 -6.73
CA THR A 49 11.99 18.79 -7.70
C THR A 49 10.66 19.53 -7.63
N ILE A 50 10.13 19.79 -6.45
CA ILE A 50 8.87 20.55 -6.24
C ILE A 50 9.01 22.01 -6.73
N ALA A 51 10.17 22.63 -6.49
CA ALA A 51 10.44 24.00 -6.93
C ALA A 51 10.37 24.18 -8.45
N LYS A 52 10.65 23.13 -9.24
CA LYS A 52 10.48 23.16 -10.71
C LYS A 52 9.04 23.39 -11.15
N TYR A 53 8.08 22.98 -10.32
CA TYR A 53 6.64 23.20 -10.53
C TYR A 53 6.13 24.50 -9.91
N LYS A 54 7.00 25.28 -9.24
CA LYS A 54 6.65 26.52 -8.53
C LYS A 54 5.53 26.29 -7.52
N GLU A 55 5.57 25.17 -6.84
CA GLU A 55 4.63 24.86 -5.78
C GLU A 55 5.14 25.41 -4.45
N ASP A 56 4.26 26.09 -3.74
CA ASP A 56 4.54 26.63 -2.40
C ASP A 56 3.98 25.71 -1.34
N LEU A 57 4.65 25.65 -0.19
CA LEU A 57 4.17 24.90 0.96
C LEU A 57 2.86 25.50 1.47
N LEU A 58 1.79 24.72 1.45
CA LEU A 58 0.48 25.18 1.90
C LEU A 58 0.19 24.78 3.35
N PHE A 59 0.48 23.52 3.73
CA PHE A 59 0.37 23.08 5.11
C PHE A 59 1.28 21.89 5.42
N ILE A 60 1.50 21.71 6.71
CA ILE A 60 2.23 20.60 7.31
C ILE A 60 1.33 19.87 8.32
N GLY A 61 1.68 18.64 8.62
CA GLY A 61 0.98 17.85 9.64
C GLY A 61 1.75 16.58 9.96
N ASP A 62 1.21 15.80 10.86
CA ASP A 62 1.68 14.45 11.11
C ASP A 62 1.00 13.49 10.13
N GLY A 63 1.78 12.53 9.63
CA GLY A 63 1.31 11.55 8.67
C GLY A 63 1.73 10.14 9.04
N MET A 64 0.97 9.17 8.52
CA MET A 64 1.26 7.75 8.69
C MET A 64 1.02 7.03 7.37
N THR A 65 1.98 6.19 6.99
CA THR A 65 1.84 5.22 5.90
C THR A 65 2.15 3.82 6.41
N PHE A 66 1.81 2.80 5.64
CA PHE A 66 2.10 1.41 6.01
C PHE A 66 3.11 0.81 5.03
N SER A 67 4.08 0.09 5.57
CA SER A 67 5.01 -0.69 4.76
C SER A 67 4.25 -1.84 4.08
N ALA A 68 4.33 -1.94 2.76
CA ALA A 68 3.77 -3.05 2.00
C ALA A 68 4.42 -4.39 2.34
N GLN A 69 5.68 -4.38 2.78
CA GLN A 69 6.45 -5.58 3.09
C GLN A 69 6.15 -6.13 4.48
N THR A 70 5.94 -5.25 5.45
CA THR A 70 5.84 -5.65 6.86
C THR A 70 4.48 -5.34 7.48
N GLY A 71 3.63 -4.55 6.82
CA GLY A 71 2.38 -4.04 7.38
C GLY A 71 2.57 -3.07 8.55
N ARG A 72 3.80 -2.68 8.87
CA ARG A 72 4.09 -1.79 9.99
C ARG A 72 3.84 -0.34 9.62
N PRO A 73 3.34 0.48 10.57
CA PRO A 73 3.17 1.90 10.34
C PRO A 73 4.54 2.60 10.27
N ASN A 74 4.67 3.52 9.33
CA ASN A 74 5.75 4.50 9.23
C ASN A 74 5.16 5.86 9.58
N ASN A 75 5.46 6.36 10.76
CA ASN A 75 5.05 7.68 11.20
C ASN A 75 6.08 8.71 10.74
N GLY A 76 5.61 9.89 10.37
CA GLY A 76 6.47 11.00 9.96
C GLY A 76 5.68 12.28 9.76
N GLY A 77 6.37 13.35 9.38
CA GLY A 77 5.72 14.59 9.00
C GLY A 77 5.06 14.46 7.61
N MET A 78 4.06 15.26 7.36
CA MET A 78 3.45 15.45 6.06
C MET A 78 3.62 16.90 5.62
N MET A 79 4.03 17.11 4.37
CA MET A 79 4.07 18.42 3.72
C MET A 79 3.19 18.40 2.48
N PHE A 80 2.36 19.44 2.32
CA PHE A 80 1.51 19.60 1.16
C PHE A 80 1.85 20.90 0.43
N PHE A 81 2.22 20.77 -0.82
CA PHE A 81 2.61 21.88 -1.71
C PHE A 81 1.59 22.07 -2.80
N VAL A 82 1.40 23.31 -3.22
CA VAL A 82 0.50 23.66 -4.31
C VAL A 82 0.98 24.88 -5.08
N ASN A 83 0.83 24.84 -6.39
CA ASN A 83 0.87 26.02 -7.22
C ASN A 83 -0.58 26.47 -7.49
N GLN A 84 -0.99 27.56 -6.87
CA GLN A 84 -2.37 28.04 -6.95
C GLN A 84 -2.75 28.59 -8.34
N ASP A 85 -1.76 28.98 -9.15
CA ASP A 85 -1.99 29.50 -10.51
C ASP A 85 -2.23 28.36 -11.50
N THR A 86 -1.47 27.27 -11.39
CA THR A 86 -1.55 26.12 -12.31
C THR A 86 -2.43 25.00 -11.78
N GLY A 87 -2.65 24.96 -10.48
CA GLY A 87 -3.36 23.88 -9.78
C GLY A 87 -2.55 22.59 -9.62
N THR A 88 -1.25 22.60 -9.89
CA THR A 88 -0.39 21.45 -9.56
C THR A 88 -0.15 21.36 -8.07
N TRP A 89 0.01 20.14 -7.56
CA TRP A 89 0.19 19.91 -6.14
C TRP A 89 0.99 18.64 -5.88
N SER A 90 1.69 18.62 -4.75
CA SER A 90 2.49 17.49 -4.30
C SER A 90 2.33 17.27 -2.79
N MET A 91 2.31 16.00 -2.38
CA MET A 91 2.26 15.59 -0.98
C MET A 91 3.48 14.74 -0.66
N LEU A 92 4.25 15.17 0.34
CA LEU A 92 5.41 14.45 0.85
C LEU A 92 5.13 13.86 2.22
N GLN A 93 5.68 12.68 2.46
CA GLN A 93 5.92 12.17 3.81
C GLN A 93 7.39 12.32 4.14
N LEU A 94 7.68 12.82 5.36
CA LEU A 94 9.01 12.98 5.92
C LEU A 94 9.32 11.85 6.89
N PHE A 95 10.58 11.42 6.91
CA PHE A 95 11.06 10.42 7.84
C PHE A 95 12.18 11.00 8.71
N GLY A 96 12.36 10.43 9.91
CA GLY A 96 13.32 10.93 10.90
C GLY A 96 14.79 10.85 10.48
N ASP A 97 15.10 10.14 9.41
CA ASP A 97 16.45 10.03 8.83
C ASP A 97 16.76 11.11 7.77
N GLY A 98 15.84 12.06 7.56
CA GLY A 98 15.98 13.13 6.57
C GLY A 98 15.54 12.73 5.16
N MET A 99 15.05 11.51 4.97
CA MET A 99 14.42 11.07 3.72
C MET A 99 13.00 11.61 3.62
N SER A 100 12.55 11.79 2.40
CA SER A 100 11.17 12.14 2.08
C SER A 100 10.67 11.31 0.90
N CYS A 101 9.38 10.99 0.89
CA CYS A 101 8.75 10.26 -0.20
C CYS A 101 7.58 11.07 -0.75
N MET A 102 7.51 11.18 -2.08
CA MET A 102 6.35 11.78 -2.75
C MET A 102 5.21 10.78 -2.77
N ILE A 103 4.30 10.91 -1.82
CA ILE A 103 3.19 9.97 -1.64
C ILE A 103 2.15 10.13 -2.72
N MET A 104 1.89 11.37 -3.13
CA MET A 104 0.93 11.69 -4.18
C MET A 104 1.26 13.04 -4.81
N ASN A 105 0.93 13.19 -6.08
CA ASN A 105 0.96 14.46 -6.78
C ASN A 105 -0.18 14.53 -7.81
N GLY A 106 -0.48 15.72 -8.30
CA GLY A 106 -1.58 15.85 -9.24
C GLY A 106 -1.75 17.25 -9.80
N LYS A 107 -2.92 17.46 -10.40
CA LYS A 107 -3.33 18.70 -11.04
C LYS A 107 -4.74 19.09 -10.56
N SER A 108 -5.15 20.28 -10.95
CA SER A 108 -6.51 20.79 -10.73
C SER A 108 -6.87 20.90 -9.24
N PHE A 109 -5.87 21.20 -8.39
CA PHE A 109 -6.14 21.57 -7.01
C PHE A 109 -7.09 22.79 -6.99
N LYS A 110 -8.11 22.68 -6.16
CA LYS A 110 -9.04 23.78 -5.88
C LYS A 110 -9.68 23.58 -4.51
N PRO A 111 -10.02 24.67 -3.80
CA PRO A 111 -10.79 24.55 -2.56
C PRO A 111 -12.12 23.84 -2.79
N PHE A 112 -12.51 23.00 -1.85
CA PHE A 112 -13.84 22.41 -1.87
C PHE A 112 -14.86 23.47 -1.43
N THR A 113 -15.83 23.77 -2.29
CA THR A 113 -16.88 24.76 -2.04
C THR A 113 -18.29 24.17 -1.98
N GLY A 114 -18.37 22.83 -2.05
CA GLY A 114 -19.64 22.10 -1.94
C GLY A 114 -20.18 22.03 -0.50
N PRO A 115 -21.37 21.47 -0.32
CA PRO A 115 -21.92 21.23 1.01
C PRO A 115 -21.06 20.26 1.80
N SER A 116 -21.04 20.40 3.13
CA SER A 116 -20.34 19.45 4.00
C SER A 116 -20.88 18.03 3.79
N TYR A 117 -19.97 17.07 3.58
CA TYR A 117 -20.35 15.65 3.49
C TYR A 117 -21.03 15.14 4.78
N PHE A 118 -20.79 15.79 5.91
CA PHE A 118 -21.33 15.42 7.22
C PHE A 118 -22.56 16.22 7.64
N ALA A 119 -23.03 17.17 6.81
CA ALA A 119 -24.17 18.03 7.15
C ALA A 119 -25.49 17.24 7.35
N ASN A 120 -25.58 16.04 6.79
CA ASN A 120 -26.76 15.19 6.86
C ASN A 120 -26.50 13.84 7.58
N THR A 121 -25.41 13.72 8.31
CA THR A 121 -25.15 12.52 9.12
C THR A 121 -25.90 12.70 10.46
N PRO A 122 -26.84 11.81 10.78
CA PRO A 122 -27.61 11.86 12.01
C PRO A 122 -26.75 11.66 13.25
#